data_497832d8a80615c2cd1086f2d96ce0c5
#
_entry.id   497832d8a80615c2cd1086f2d96ce0c5
#
_cell.length_a   1.000
_cell.length_b   1.000
_cell.length_c   1.000
_cell.angle_alpha   90.00
_cell.angle_beta   90.00
_cell.angle_gamma   90.00
#
_symmetry.space_group_name_H-M   'P 1'
#
loop_
_entity.id
_entity.type
_entity.pdbx_description
1 polymer ?
#
loop_
_entity_poly.entity_id
_entity_poly.type
_entity_poly.pdbx_seq_one_letter_code
_entity_poly.pdbx_strand_id
1 'polypeptide(L)'
;MQALKDEDGNPIAQDAETEMAKISQQIDDFRKIPDYCRYLQVTATPYCLYLQPQGELNLNGNVVKPFKPRFTSIVPVHAAYIGGQQYFEESQNPDSMYSHLFHQIDQKCIDVLGHEDKRYLNNAVSSANIYGLTYALISYFMATAIRRIQERNTKNRDYKTSALIHVELDKKNHDWQSRVINRLIDSIKNAIVEEDQSDQRIWSAIDAIYNDFIESNRKGREEKFISVDLPMKEDVMDEIRNIFNPKKNNYHVQIVNSDEQVESLLDEE
;
A
#
# COMPACT_ATOMS: atom_id res chain seq x y z
N MET A 1 -18.07 -3.87 31.68
CA MET A 1 -17.48 -3.42 30.41
C MET A 1 -17.60 -1.90 30.37
N GLN A 2 -16.50 -1.17 30.37
CA GLN A 2 -16.54 0.27 30.19
C GLN A 2 -16.64 0.56 28.69
N ALA A 3 -17.60 1.40 28.30
CA ALA A 3 -17.72 1.86 26.93
C ALA A 3 -16.44 2.60 26.50
N LEU A 4 -15.91 2.26 25.34
CA LEU A 4 -14.82 2.99 24.71
C LEU A 4 -15.30 4.41 24.42
N LYS A 5 -14.53 5.41 24.80
CA LYS A 5 -14.82 6.83 24.59
C LYS A 5 -13.85 7.37 23.55
N ASP A 6 -14.31 8.32 22.73
CA ASP A 6 -13.44 9.09 21.84
C ASP A 6 -12.53 10.05 22.64
N GLU A 7 -11.63 10.74 21.94
CA GLU A 7 -10.69 11.69 22.55
C GLU A 7 -11.40 12.86 23.28
N ASP A 8 -12.66 13.10 22.97
CA ASP A 8 -13.53 14.12 23.58
C ASP A 8 -14.42 13.55 24.70
N GLY A 9 -14.28 12.26 25.03
CA GLY A 9 -14.99 11.61 26.12
C GLY A 9 -16.39 11.09 25.78
N ASN A 10 -16.80 11.13 24.50
CA ASN A 10 -18.10 10.63 24.04
C ASN A 10 -18.06 9.13 23.75
N PRO A 11 -19.12 8.36 23.96
CA PRO A 11 -19.15 6.94 23.67
C PRO A 11 -19.17 6.70 22.15
N ILE A 12 -18.05 6.27 21.57
CA ILE A 12 -17.92 5.90 20.14
C ILE A 12 -18.77 4.67 19.78
N ALA A 13 -19.17 3.91 20.80
CA ALA A 13 -19.54 2.52 20.60
C ALA A 13 -21.01 2.26 20.25
N GLN A 14 -21.91 3.23 20.38
CA GLN A 14 -23.33 2.91 20.28
C GLN A 14 -23.78 2.62 18.85
N ASP A 15 -23.27 3.34 17.85
CA ASP A 15 -23.71 3.13 16.46
C ASP A 15 -23.00 1.94 15.81
N ALA A 16 -21.69 1.79 16.01
CA ALA A 16 -20.93 0.66 15.48
C ALA A 16 -21.33 -0.69 16.14
N GLU A 17 -21.60 -0.72 17.43
CA GLU A 17 -22.13 -1.90 18.11
C GLU A 17 -23.56 -2.24 17.62
N THR A 18 -24.37 -1.24 17.32
CA THR A 18 -25.73 -1.44 16.81
C THR A 18 -25.71 -1.99 15.36
N GLU A 19 -24.81 -1.52 14.51
CA GLU A 19 -24.66 -2.04 13.13
C GLU A 19 -24.07 -3.45 13.10
N MET A 20 -23.01 -3.71 13.87
CA MET A 20 -22.45 -5.05 14.00
C MET A 20 -23.47 -6.06 14.57
N ALA A 21 -24.30 -5.64 15.52
CA ALA A 21 -25.37 -6.48 16.06
C ALA A 21 -26.42 -6.81 14.98
N LYS A 22 -26.81 -5.85 14.12
CA LYS A 22 -27.75 -6.06 13.02
C LYS A 22 -27.22 -7.06 11.99
N ILE A 23 -25.98 -6.91 11.53
CA ILE A 23 -25.36 -7.82 10.57
C ILE A 23 -25.26 -9.23 11.16
N SER A 24 -24.79 -9.36 12.38
CA SER A 24 -24.68 -10.65 13.06
C SER A 24 -26.04 -11.31 13.23
N GLN A 25 -27.08 -10.54 13.55
CA GLN A 25 -28.45 -11.03 13.66
C GLN A 25 -28.98 -11.49 12.29
N GLN A 26 -28.78 -10.70 11.23
CA GLN A 26 -29.20 -11.07 9.87
C GLN A 26 -28.52 -12.36 9.38
N ILE A 27 -27.24 -12.55 9.68
CA ILE A 27 -26.54 -13.79 9.35
C ILE A 27 -27.13 -14.97 10.13
N ASP A 28 -27.45 -14.79 11.40
CA ASP A 28 -28.05 -15.85 12.24
C ASP A 28 -29.45 -16.20 11.77
N ASP A 29 -30.27 -15.20 11.44
CA ASP A 29 -31.60 -15.39 10.90
C ASP A 29 -31.60 -16.06 9.52
N PHE A 30 -30.69 -15.64 8.63
CA PHE A 30 -30.49 -16.27 7.33
C PHE A 30 -30.12 -17.77 7.44
N ARG A 31 -29.31 -18.11 8.44
CA ARG A 31 -28.91 -19.50 8.69
C ARG A 31 -30.01 -20.39 9.25
N LYS A 32 -31.06 -19.80 9.86
CA LYS A 32 -32.22 -20.52 10.41
C LYS A 32 -33.30 -20.82 9.36
N ILE A 33 -33.25 -20.12 8.21
CA ILE A 33 -34.27 -20.28 7.14
C ILE A 33 -34.27 -21.69 6.53
N PRO A 34 -33.12 -22.28 6.09
CA PRO A 34 -33.09 -23.62 5.53
C PRO A 34 -33.01 -24.68 6.63
N ASP A 35 -33.68 -25.82 6.45
CA ASP A 35 -33.60 -26.98 7.33
C ASP A 35 -32.18 -27.53 7.44
N TYR A 36 -31.36 -27.27 6.42
CA TYR A 36 -29.94 -27.67 6.37
C TYR A 36 -29.06 -26.58 5.78
N CYS A 37 -28.19 -25.98 6.60
CA CYS A 37 -27.31 -24.91 6.19
C CYS A 37 -25.84 -25.28 6.44
N ARG A 38 -25.00 -25.08 5.41
CA ARG A 38 -23.53 -25.09 5.56
C ARG A 38 -23.05 -23.67 5.37
N TYR A 39 -22.30 -23.18 6.34
CA TYR A 39 -21.73 -21.85 6.31
C TYR A 39 -20.21 -21.92 6.12
N LEU A 40 -19.71 -21.28 5.06
CA LEU A 40 -18.29 -21.14 4.77
C LEU A 40 -17.92 -19.66 4.90
N GLN A 41 -16.97 -19.39 5.79
CA GLN A 41 -16.40 -18.04 5.92
C GLN A 41 -14.98 -18.05 5.38
N VAL A 42 -14.67 -17.10 4.50
CA VAL A 42 -13.33 -16.84 3.98
C VAL A 42 -12.85 -15.53 4.57
N THR A 43 -11.69 -15.55 5.21
CA THR A 43 -11.11 -14.38 5.86
C THR A 43 -9.60 -14.42 5.83
N ALA A 44 -8.96 -13.26 5.72
CA ALA A 44 -7.53 -13.11 5.89
C ALA A 44 -7.12 -12.98 7.38
N THR A 45 -8.08 -12.70 8.28
CA THR A 45 -7.86 -12.47 9.71
C THR A 45 -8.71 -13.42 10.56
N PRO A 46 -8.40 -14.72 10.62
CA PRO A 46 -9.24 -15.71 11.28
C PRO A 46 -9.28 -15.57 12.81
N TYR A 47 -8.38 -14.82 13.40
CA TYR A 47 -8.21 -14.71 14.86
C TYR A 47 -9.47 -14.24 15.58
N CYS A 48 -10.18 -13.28 15.04
CA CYS A 48 -11.41 -12.75 15.64
C CYS A 48 -12.48 -13.82 15.86
N LEU A 49 -12.50 -14.87 15.03
CA LEU A 49 -13.45 -15.98 15.17
C LEU A 49 -13.15 -16.86 16.36
N TYR A 50 -11.88 -16.97 16.75
CA TYR A 50 -11.43 -17.76 17.89
C TYR A 50 -11.47 -16.97 19.21
N LEU A 51 -11.37 -15.65 19.14
CA LEU A 51 -11.38 -14.75 20.28
C LEU A 51 -12.81 -14.38 20.73
N GLN A 52 -13.83 -14.80 20.00
CA GLN A 52 -15.22 -14.56 20.36
C GLN A 52 -15.57 -15.26 21.70
N PRO A 53 -16.35 -14.60 22.58
CA PRO A 53 -16.75 -15.18 23.83
C PRO A 53 -17.59 -16.45 23.61
N GLN A 54 -17.48 -17.37 24.60
CA GLN A 54 -18.28 -18.58 24.60
C GLN A 54 -19.61 -18.28 25.30
N GLY A 55 -20.68 -18.25 24.55
CA GLY A 55 -22.01 -18.05 25.11
C GLY A 55 -22.83 -17.07 24.30
N GLU A 56 -24.04 -16.84 24.75
CA GLU A 56 -24.94 -15.86 24.14
C GLU A 56 -24.58 -14.47 24.61
N LEU A 57 -24.48 -13.53 23.67
CA LEU A 57 -24.26 -12.12 23.93
C LEU A 57 -25.60 -11.39 23.82
N ASN A 58 -25.95 -10.63 24.85
CA ASN A 58 -27.08 -9.73 24.78
C ASN A 58 -26.58 -8.34 24.35
N LEU A 59 -26.78 -7.99 23.10
CA LEU A 59 -26.43 -6.69 22.54
C LEU A 59 -27.70 -5.88 22.33
N ASN A 60 -27.95 -4.92 23.20
CA ASN A 60 -29.12 -4.02 23.12
C ASN A 60 -30.48 -4.75 22.98
N GLY A 61 -30.66 -5.84 23.73
CA GLY A 61 -31.90 -6.64 23.69
C GLY A 61 -31.93 -7.73 22.61
N ASN A 62 -30.95 -7.80 21.75
CA ASN A 62 -30.78 -8.87 20.77
C ASN A 62 -29.83 -9.94 21.32
N VAL A 63 -30.26 -11.18 21.32
CA VAL A 63 -29.41 -12.30 21.71
C VAL A 63 -28.67 -12.80 20.48
N VAL A 64 -27.37 -12.58 20.44
CA VAL A 64 -26.49 -13.06 19.38
C VAL A 64 -25.63 -14.19 19.92
N LYS A 65 -25.61 -15.31 19.22
CA LYS A 65 -24.76 -16.44 19.54
C LYS A 65 -23.52 -16.40 18.65
N PRO A 66 -22.35 -16.08 19.20
CA PRO A 66 -21.11 -16.06 18.43
C PRO A 66 -20.83 -17.41 17.78
N PHE A 67 -20.41 -17.37 16.54
CA PHE A 67 -20.24 -18.57 15.73
C PHE A 67 -18.77 -18.99 15.69
N LYS A 68 -18.47 -20.17 16.23
CA LYS A 68 -17.14 -20.79 16.10
C LYS A 68 -17.12 -21.76 14.92
N PRO A 69 -16.10 -21.68 14.07
CA PRO A 69 -15.94 -22.66 13.00
C PRO A 69 -15.70 -24.05 13.58
N ARG A 70 -16.33 -25.06 13.00
CA ARG A 70 -16.09 -26.47 13.37
C ARG A 70 -14.69 -26.92 12.99
N PHE A 71 -14.17 -26.39 11.91
CA PHE A 71 -12.79 -26.59 11.43
C PHE A 71 -12.35 -25.37 10.67
N THR A 72 -11.06 -25.17 10.59
CA THR A 72 -10.42 -24.13 9.79
C THR A 72 -9.41 -24.82 8.88
N SER A 73 -9.43 -24.43 7.61
CA SER A 73 -8.43 -24.83 6.64
C SER A 73 -7.63 -23.62 6.20
N ILE A 74 -6.33 -23.69 6.33
CA ILE A 74 -5.44 -22.66 5.81
C ILE A 74 -5.21 -22.97 4.32
N VAL A 75 -5.51 -21.98 3.48
CA VAL A 75 -5.21 -22.09 2.05
C VAL A 75 -3.68 -22.15 1.88
N PRO A 76 -3.12 -23.12 1.18
CA PRO A 76 -1.68 -23.19 0.95
C PRO A 76 -1.17 -21.92 0.27
N VAL A 77 -0.05 -21.41 0.75
CA VAL A 77 0.62 -20.27 0.13
C VAL A 77 1.27 -20.74 -1.17
N HIS A 78 0.98 -20.05 -2.27
CA HIS A 78 1.61 -20.34 -3.55
C HIS A 78 3.12 -20.03 -3.50
N ALA A 79 3.96 -20.87 -4.12
CA ALA A 79 5.41 -20.71 -4.09
C ALA A 79 5.93 -19.36 -4.67
N ALA A 80 5.16 -18.74 -5.56
CA ALA A 80 5.46 -17.42 -6.12
C ALA A 80 4.84 -16.26 -5.33
N TYR A 81 4.24 -16.50 -4.16
CA TYR A 81 3.71 -15.43 -3.30
C TYR A 81 4.85 -14.78 -2.54
N ILE A 82 4.95 -13.46 -2.65
CA ILE A 82 5.90 -12.65 -1.89
C ILE A 82 5.12 -11.99 -0.77
N GLY A 83 5.43 -12.33 0.47
CA GLY A 83 4.72 -11.89 1.66
C GLY A 83 5.64 -11.46 2.78
N GLY A 84 5.13 -11.51 4.02
CA GLY A 84 5.84 -11.05 5.21
C GLY A 84 7.20 -11.71 5.42
N GLN A 85 7.33 -13.00 5.07
CA GLN A 85 8.60 -13.70 5.17
C GLN A 85 9.67 -13.05 4.29
N GLN A 86 9.37 -12.79 3.02
CA GLN A 86 10.29 -12.16 2.08
C GLN A 86 10.60 -10.71 2.46
N TYR A 87 9.56 -9.96 2.86
CA TYR A 87 9.73 -8.55 3.22
C TYR A 87 10.47 -8.32 4.53
N PHE A 88 10.28 -9.16 5.55
CA PHE A 88 10.76 -8.86 6.91
C PHE A 88 11.81 -9.83 7.44
N GLU A 89 11.95 -11.01 6.85
CA GLU A 89 12.94 -12.00 7.27
C GLU A 89 14.05 -12.16 6.23
N GLU A 90 13.68 -12.56 5.01
CA GLU A 90 14.66 -12.83 3.95
C GLU A 90 15.34 -11.56 3.43
N SER A 91 14.65 -10.40 3.46
CA SER A 91 15.22 -9.11 3.08
C SER A 91 16.34 -8.64 4.01
N GLN A 92 16.44 -9.18 5.22
CA GLN A 92 17.54 -8.88 6.15
C GLN A 92 18.84 -9.60 5.78
N ASN A 93 18.77 -10.62 4.93
CA ASN A 93 19.95 -11.31 4.43
C ASN A 93 20.49 -10.57 3.20
N PRO A 94 21.72 -9.97 3.26
CA PRO A 94 22.31 -9.24 2.13
C PRO A 94 22.52 -10.11 0.89
N ASP A 95 22.64 -11.44 1.05
CA ASP A 95 22.85 -12.37 -0.06
C ASP A 95 21.54 -12.79 -0.74
N SER A 96 20.39 -12.52 -0.12
CA SER A 96 19.08 -12.83 -0.69
C SER A 96 18.74 -11.90 -1.85
N MET A 97 18.02 -12.43 -2.86
CA MET A 97 17.45 -11.61 -3.92
C MET A 97 16.39 -10.62 -3.39
N TYR A 98 15.87 -10.86 -2.19
CA TYR A 98 14.89 -10.00 -1.52
C TYR A 98 15.52 -8.89 -0.68
N SER A 99 16.86 -8.78 -0.62
CA SER A 99 17.57 -7.81 0.23
C SER A 99 17.18 -6.35 -0.01
N HIS A 100 16.62 -6.02 -1.18
CA HIS A 100 16.18 -4.67 -1.54
C HIS A 100 14.65 -4.48 -1.50
N LEU A 101 13.88 -5.45 -0.95
CA LEU A 101 12.42 -5.31 -0.83
C LEU A 101 11.99 -4.40 0.31
N PHE A 102 12.82 -4.28 1.36
CA PHE A 102 12.50 -3.52 2.55
C PHE A 102 13.62 -2.51 2.84
N HIS A 103 13.24 -1.24 2.92
CA HIS A 103 14.16 -0.16 3.30
C HIS A 103 13.64 0.51 4.56
N GLN A 104 14.40 0.38 5.64
CA GLN A 104 14.10 1.09 6.88
C GLN A 104 14.46 2.57 6.73
N ILE A 105 13.55 3.45 7.12
CA ILE A 105 13.76 4.90 7.13
C ILE A 105 13.75 5.43 8.56
N ASP A 106 14.46 6.55 8.79
CA ASP A 106 14.48 7.22 10.08
C ASP A 106 13.14 7.91 10.39
N GLN A 107 12.81 8.02 11.68
CA GLN A 107 11.62 8.74 12.14
C GLN A 107 11.55 10.17 11.58
N LYS A 108 12.68 10.83 11.40
CA LYS A 108 12.76 12.19 10.81
C LYS A 108 12.17 12.28 9.40
N CYS A 109 12.19 11.18 8.64
CA CYS A 109 11.55 11.14 7.31
C CYS A 109 10.03 11.09 7.42
N ILE A 110 9.51 10.46 8.45
CA ILE A 110 8.07 10.40 8.75
C ILE A 110 7.62 11.76 9.29
N ASP A 111 8.40 12.38 10.18
CA ASP A 111 8.07 13.67 10.81
C ASP A 111 7.86 14.79 9.78
N VAL A 112 8.61 14.79 8.67
CA VAL A 112 8.42 15.77 7.58
C VAL A 112 7.03 15.66 6.95
N LEU A 113 6.43 14.47 6.96
CA LEU A 113 5.10 14.21 6.41
C LEU A 113 3.98 14.43 7.43
N GLY A 114 4.31 14.49 8.73
CA GLY A 114 3.37 14.69 9.83
C GLY A 114 3.04 16.14 10.14
N HIS A 115 3.80 17.12 9.64
CA HIS A 115 3.63 18.53 9.98
C HIS A 115 2.95 19.35 8.87
N GLU A 116 1.77 19.89 9.17
CA GLU A 116 1.10 20.86 8.31
C GLU A 116 1.63 22.28 8.59
N ASP A 117 2.68 22.72 7.90
CA ASP A 117 3.03 24.14 7.84
C ASP A 117 3.15 24.58 6.37
N LYS A 118 2.09 25.24 5.89
CA LYS A 118 1.97 25.72 4.50
C LYS A 118 3.09 26.65 4.07
N ARG A 119 3.72 27.35 5.02
CA ARG A 119 4.85 28.26 4.76
C ARG A 119 6.13 27.53 4.41
N TYR A 120 6.22 26.24 4.72
CA TYR A 120 7.44 25.45 4.63
C TYR A 120 7.39 24.32 3.60
N LEU A 121 6.40 24.29 2.69
CA LEU A 121 6.31 23.24 1.67
C LEU A 121 7.62 23.08 0.88
N ASN A 122 8.20 24.18 0.40
CA ASN A 122 9.48 24.13 -0.32
C ASN A 122 10.62 23.66 0.59
N ASN A 123 10.59 24.03 1.87
CA ASN A 123 11.59 23.58 2.83
C ASN A 123 11.45 22.08 3.13
N ALA A 124 10.21 21.55 3.19
CA ALA A 124 9.97 20.12 3.36
C ALA A 124 10.57 19.33 2.18
N VAL A 125 10.27 19.75 0.96
CA VAL A 125 10.76 19.08 -0.27
C VAL A 125 12.27 19.24 -0.47
N SER A 126 12.88 20.35 -0.02
CA SER A 126 14.32 20.55 -0.07
C SER A 126 15.08 19.94 1.12
N SER A 127 14.37 19.48 2.15
CA SER A 127 14.97 18.89 3.35
C SER A 127 15.73 17.60 3.03
N ALA A 128 16.86 17.39 3.71
CA ALA A 128 17.54 16.11 3.65
C ALA A 128 16.66 14.95 4.17
N ASN A 129 15.71 15.24 5.06
CA ASN A 129 14.82 14.23 5.64
C ASN A 129 13.73 13.72 4.68
N ILE A 130 13.57 14.31 3.48
CA ILE A 130 12.62 13.82 2.48
C ILE A 130 13.15 12.60 1.69
N TYR A 131 14.39 12.17 1.94
CA TYR A 131 15.05 11.13 1.15
C TYR A 131 14.26 9.83 1.07
N GLY A 132 13.63 9.39 2.17
CA GLY A 132 12.84 8.15 2.19
C GLY A 132 11.67 8.19 1.21
N LEU A 133 10.91 9.30 1.17
CA LEU A 133 9.83 9.47 0.19
C LEU A 133 10.37 9.62 -1.23
N THR A 134 11.48 10.35 -1.41
CA THR A 134 12.14 10.49 -2.72
C THR A 134 12.54 9.13 -3.27
N TYR A 135 13.19 8.31 -2.44
CA TYR A 135 13.59 6.96 -2.80
C TYR A 135 12.39 6.09 -3.15
N ALA A 136 11.33 6.11 -2.34
CA ALA A 136 10.12 5.32 -2.58
C ALA A 136 9.43 5.70 -3.90
N LEU A 137 9.28 7.00 -4.20
CA LEU A 137 8.65 7.47 -5.43
C LEU A 137 9.48 7.11 -6.67
N ILE A 138 10.81 7.33 -6.62
CA ILE A 138 11.69 6.98 -7.73
C ILE A 138 11.69 5.47 -7.95
N SER A 139 11.77 4.66 -6.88
CA SER A 139 11.67 3.19 -6.96
C SER A 139 10.37 2.75 -7.62
N TYR A 140 9.24 3.37 -7.26
CA TYR A 140 7.94 3.07 -7.85
C TYR A 140 7.90 3.38 -9.35
N PHE A 141 8.37 4.55 -9.79
CA PHE A 141 8.40 4.91 -11.20
C PHE A 141 9.35 4.02 -12.00
N MET A 142 10.52 3.71 -11.45
CA MET A 142 11.48 2.81 -12.10
C MET A 142 10.95 1.39 -12.20
N ALA A 143 10.39 0.83 -11.14
CA ALA A 143 9.78 -0.50 -11.15
C ALA A 143 8.62 -0.57 -12.16
N THR A 144 7.79 0.48 -12.22
CA THR A 144 6.70 0.59 -13.20
C THR A 144 7.24 0.61 -14.63
N ALA A 145 8.28 1.40 -14.88
CA ALA A 145 8.92 1.48 -16.20
C ALA A 145 9.52 0.14 -16.63
N ILE A 146 10.28 -0.51 -15.72
CA ILE A 146 10.86 -1.83 -15.96
C ILE A 146 9.77 -2.83 -16.34
N ARG A 147 8.68 -2.91 -15.56
CA ARG A 147 7.59 -3.84 -15.85
C ARG A 147 6.88 -3.52 -17.15
N ARG A 148 6.64 -2.26 -17.49
CA ARG A 148 6.04 -1.88 -18.76
C ARG A 148 6.90 -2.28 -19.95
N ILE A 149 8.23 -2.13 -19.86
CA ILE A 149 9.16 -2.57 -20.91
C ILE A 149 9.11 -4.10 -21.06
N GLN A 150 9.16 -4.83 -19.94
CA GLN A 150 9.10 -6.28 -19.95
C GLN A 150 7.78 -6.81 -20.52
N GLU A 151 6.66 -6.20 -20.17
CA GLU A 151 5.31 -6.61 -20.60
C GLU A 151 4.97 -6.19 -22.04
N ARG A 152 5.66 -5.22 -22.64
CA ARG A 152 5.48 -4.85 -24.07
C ARG A 152 5.70 -6.02 -25.00
N ASN A 153 6.56 -6.95 -24.64
CA ASN A 153 6.87 -8.15 -25.41
C ASN A 153 5.86 -9.28 -25.13
N THR A 154 5.04 -9.14 -24.11
CA THR A 154 3.91 -9.99 -23.81
C THR A 154 2.62 -9.33 -24.30
N LYS A 155 1.52 -10.03 -24.44
CA LYS A 155 0.27 -9.48 -25.00
C LYS A 155 -0.42 -8.44 -24.09
N ASN A 156 0.12 -8.17 -22.92
CA ASN A 156 -0.48 -7.28 -21.93
C ASN A 156 0.06 -5.85 -22.06
N ARG A 157 -0.54 -5.07 -22.99
CA ARG A 157 -0.12 -3.70 -23.30
C ARG A 157 -0.50 -2.65 -22.25
N ASP A 158 -1.43 -2.98 -21.35
CA ASP A 158 -2.03 -2.03 -20.39
C ASP A 158 -1.58 -2.32 -18.94
N TYR A 159 -0.29 -2.63 -18.76
CA TYR A 159 0.24 -2.88 -17.44
C TYR A 159 0.14 -1.63 -16.55
N LYS A 160 -0.72 -1.72 -15.53
CA LYS A 160 -0.94 -0.67 -14.54
C LYS A 160 -0.32 -1.09 -13.21
N THR A 161 0.23 -0.14 -12.49
CA THR A 161 0.75 -0.31 -11.13
C THR A 161 0.08 0.68 -10.18
N SER A 162 0.02 0.32 -8.91
CA SER A 162 -0.45 1.21 -7.86
C SER A 162 0.55 1.25 -6.72
N ALA A 163 0.68 2.40 -6.08
CA ALA A 163 1.43 2.57 -4.85
C ALA A 163 0.51 3.15 -3.78
N LEU A 164 0.61 2.65 -2.56
CA LEU A 164 -0.07 3.18 -1.40
C LEU A 164 0.94 3.88 -0.51
N ILE A 165 0.70 5.16 -0.22
CA ILE A 165 1.48 5.94 0.74
C ILE A 165 0.59 6.16 1.95
N HIS A 166 0.94 5.53 3.08
CA HIS A 166 0.21 5.64 4.33
C HIS A 166 1.21 5.86 5.47
N VAL A 167 1.24 7.06 6.00
CA VAL A 167 2.23 7.50 6.99
C VAL A 167 1.59 7.76 8.34
N GLU A 168 0.31 8.14 8.37
CA GLU A 168 -0.37 8.57 9.58
C GLU A 168 -1.88 8.29 9.49
N LEU A 169 -2.51 8.07 10.66
CA LEU A 169 -3.94 7.82 10.77
C LEU A 169 -4.79 9.10 10.74
N ASP A 170 -4.19 10.26 11.07
CA ASP A 170 -4.93 11.53 11.12
C ASP A 170 -5.21 12.07 9.71
N LYS A 171 -6.49 12.08 9.35
CA LYS A 171 -6.98 12.59 8.06
C LYS A 171 -6.56 14.05 7.78
N LYS A 172 -6.37 14.87 8.81
CA LYS A 172 -5.97 16.28 8.66
C LYS A 172 -4.59 16.43 8.01
N ASN A 173 -3.71 15.45 8.18
CA ASN A 173 -2.37 15.48 7.62
C ASN A 173 -2.31 14.96 6.18
N HIS A 174 -3.34 14.29 5.68
CA HIS A 174 -3.35 13.75 4.32
C HIS A 174 -3.28 14.82 3.23
N ASP A 175 -3.88 16.00 3.44
CA ASP A 175 -3.77 17.14 2.51
C ASP A 175 -2.33 17.67 2.45
N TRP A 176 -1.66 17.76 3.60
CA TRP A 176 -0.25 18.13 3.65
C TRP A 176 0.62 17.11 2.93
N GLN A 177 0.44 15.82 3.22
CA GLN A 177 1.16 14.73 2.57
C GLN A 177 0.98 14.77 1.06
N SER A 178 -0.25 14.93 0.59
CA SER A 178 -0.55 15.05 -0.84
C SER A 178 0.18 16.21 -1.49
N ARG A 179 0.21 17.38 -0.85
CA ARG A 179 0.95 18.53 -1.37
C ARG A 179 2.45 18.28 -1.44
N VAL A 180 3.03 17.64 -0.42
CA VAL A 180 4.46 17.27 -0.41
C VAL A 180 4.76 16.24 -1.50
N ILE A 181 3.92 15.21 -1.63
CA ILE A 181 4.05 14.17 -2.64
C ILE A 181 4.00 14.77 -4.05
N ASN A 182 2.96 15.55 -4.36
CA ASN A 182 2.80 16.17 -5.66
C ASN A 182 3.99 17.09 -6.00
N ARG A 183 4.41 17.91 -5.03
CA ARG A 183 5.57 18.81 -5.24
C ARG A 183 6.86 18.04 -5.49
N LEU A 184 7.05 16.91 -4.81
CA LEU A 184 8.22 16.06 -5.01
C LEU A 184 8.16 15.33 -6.35
N ILE A 185 6.98 14.87 -6.78
CA ILE A 185 6.76 14.29 -8.11
C ILE A 185 7.08 15.32 -9.20
N ASP A 186 6.65 16.59 -9.03
CA ASP A 186 7.00 17.66 -9.96
C ASP A 186 8.53 17.87 -10.03
N SER A 187 9.23 17.81 -8.89
CA SER A 187 10.68 17.93 -8.86
C SER A 187 11.37 16.76 -9.57
N ILE A 188 10.90 15.52 -9.34
CA ILE A 188 11.39 14.32 -10.02
C ILE A 188 11.13 14.40 -11.54
N LYS A 189 9.92 14.82 -11.91
CA LYS A 189 9.54 15.01 -13.31
C LYS A 189 10.44 16.03 -13.99
N ASN A 190 10.65 17.20 -13.39
CA ASN A 190 11.51 18.24 -13.94
C ASN A 190 12.95 17.74 -14.12
N ALA A 191 13.49 17.05 -13.10
CA ALA A 191 14.83 16.47 -13.20
C ALA A 191 14.95 15.52 -14.40
N ILE A 192 13.96 14.62 -14.60
CA ILE A 192 14.04 13.56 -15.60
C ILE A 192 13.63 14.04 -17.00
N VAL A 193 12.57 14.85 -17.10
CA VAL A 193 12.04 15.30 -18.41
C VAL A 193 12.85 16.43 -19.01
N GLU A 194 13.25 17.41 -18.14
CA GLU A 194 14.04 18.56 -18.56
C GLU A 194 15.55 18.32 -18.43
N GLU A 195 15.96 17.12 -17.98
CA GLU A 195 17.35 16.75 -17.73
C GLU A 195 18.08 17.71 -16.77
N ASP A 196 17.31 18.28 -15.82
CA ASP A 196 17.83 19.22 -14.85
C ASP A 196 18.71 18.50 -13.81
N GLN A 197 20.01 18.80 -13.84
CA GLN A 197 21.04 18.25 -12.95
C GLN A 197 21.18 19.03 -11.63
N SER A 198 20.35 20.03 -11.39
CA SER A 198 20.50 20.91 -10.21
C SER A 198 20.25 20.18 -8.89
N ASP A 199 19.32 19.23 -8.84
CA ASP A 199 19.08 18.40 -7.65
C ASP A 199 19.81 17.07 -7.73
N GLN A 200 21.04 17.06 -7.27
CA GLN A 200 21.88 15.87 -7.23
C GLN A 200 21.32 14.73 -6.37
N ARG A 201 20.40 15.01 -5.44
CA ARG A 201 19.78 13.98 -4.59
C ARG A 201 18.89 13.06 -5.42
N ILE A 202 18.16 13.62 -6.40
CA ILE A 202 17.29 12.83 -7.29
C ILE A 202 18.15 11.91 -8.17
N TRP A 203 19.21 12.44 -8.77
CA TRP A 203 20.11 11.66 -9.63
C TRP A 203 20.87 10.58 -8.87
N SER A 204 21.36 10.90 -7.67
CA SER A 204 22.01 9.91 -6.79
C SER A 204 21.03 8.81 -6.37
N ALA A 205 19.77 9.15 -6.10
CA ALA A 205 18.74 8.16 -5.78
C ALA A 205 18.41 7.27 -7.00
N ILE A 206 18.32 7.83 -8.21
CA ILE A 206 18.11 7.07 -9.45
C ILE A 206 19.24 6.05 -9.64
N ASP A 207 20.49 6.45 -9.44
CA ASP A 207 21.64 5.56 -9.59
C ASP A 207 21.63 4.45 -8.53
N ALA A 208 21.39 4.79 -7.28
CA ALA A 208 21.33 3.82 -6.19
C ALA A 208 20.21 2.78 -6.43
N ILE A 209 19.00 3.24 -6.75
CA ILE A 209 17.85 2.38 -6.98
C ILE A 209 18.06 1.46 -8.19
N TYR A 210 18.62 1.97 -9.28
CA TYR A 210 18.90 1.15 -10.44
C TYR A 210 19.94 0.06 -10.13
N ASN A 211 20.95 0.37 -9.33
CA ASN A 211 21.93 -0.61 -8.84
C ASN A 211 21.27 -1.69 -7.95
N ASP A 212 20.31 -1.31 -7.11
CA ASP A 212 19.54 -2.27 -6.32
C ASP A 212 18.73 -3.24 -7.21
N PHE A 213 18.16 -2.73 -8.31
CA PHE A 213 17.48 -3.59 -9.31
C PHE A 213 18.45 -4.52 -10.03
N ILE A 214 19.66 -4.03 -10.39
CA ILE A 214 20.71 -4.88 -10.99
C ILE A 214 21.06 -6.03 -10.04
N GLU A 215 21.31 -5.71 -8.79
CA GLU A 215 21.74 -6.70 -7.80
C GLU A 215 20.62 -7.72 -7.49
N SER A 216 19.39 -7.26 -7.27
CA SER A 216 18.24 -8.15 -7.10
C SER A 216 18.01 -9.05 -8.30
N ASN A 217 18.11 -8.51 -9.53
CA ASN A 217 17.94 -9.30 -10.74
C ASN A 217 19.06 -10.35 -10.89
N ARG A 218 20.31 -9.97 -10.63
CA ARG A 218 21.46 -10.88 -10.66
C ARG A 218 21.24 -12.05 -9.72
N LYS A 219 20.92 -11.79 -8.45
CA LYS A 219 20.66 -12.81 -7.42
C LYS A 219 19.48 -13.70 -7.79
N GLY A 220 18.37 -13.10 -8.22
CA GLY A 220 17.19 -13.85 -8.62
C GLY A 220 17.41 -14.76 -9.83
N ARG A 221 18.33 -14.40 -10.74
CA ARG A 221 18.74 -15.25 -11.88
C ARG A 221 19.64 -16.38 -11.44
N GLU A 222 20.56 -16.14 -10.52
CA GLU A 222 21.41 -17.18 -9.94
C GLU A 222 20.58 -18.25 -9.23
N GLU A 223 19.53 -17.86 -8.53
CA GLU A 223 18.55 -18.76 -7.88
C GLU A 223 17.54 -19.37 -8.87
N LYS A 224 17.62 -19.02 -10.17
CA LYS A 224 16.68 -19.45 -11.23
C LYS A 224 15.22 -19.04 -10.96
N PHE A 225 15.00 -18.04 -10.15
CA PHE A 225 13.68 -17.49 -9.87
C PHE A 225 13.24 -16.45 -10.91
N ILE A 226 14.19 -15.68 -11.45
CA ILE A 226 13.97 -14.66 -12.48
C ILE A 226 14.53 -15.16 -13.80
N SER A 227 13.70 -15.14 -14.85
CA SER A 227 14.10 -15.50 -16.23
C SER A 227 14.17 -14.28 -17.17
N VAL A 228 13.67 -13.12 -16.72
CA VAL A 228 13.55 -11.92 -17.55
C VAL A 228 14.73 -10.99 -17.30
N ASP A 229 15.27 -10.42 -18.38
CA ASP A 229 16.35 -9.45 -18.29
C ASP A 229 15.88 -8.13 -17.72
N LEU A 230 16.77 -7.48 -16.96
CA LEU A 230 16.57 -6.10 -16.55
C LEU A 230 16.83 -5.20 -17.78
N PRO A 231 15.89 -4.30 -18.13
CA PRO A 231 16.13 -3.31 -19.20
C PRO A 231 17.29 -2.38 -18.87
N MET A 232 17.95 -1.85 -19.90
CA MET A 232 19.03 -0.86 -19.71
C MET A 232 18.51 0.40 -19.02
N LYS A 233 19.37 1.08 -18.29
CA LYS A 233 18.99 2.28 -17.53
C LYS A 233 18.38 3.36 -18.44
N GLU A 234 18.96 3.56 -19.60
CA GLU A 234 18.50 4.53 -20.62
C GLU A 234 17.06 4.22 -21.04
N ASP A 235 16.74 2.95 -21.33
CA ASP A 235 15.38 2.52 -21.70
C ASP A 235 14.38 2.76 -20.56
N VAL A 236 14.81 2.50 -19.31
CA VAL A 236 14.00 2.76 -18.13
C VAL A 236 13.71 4.25 -17.97
N MET A 237 14.73 5.10 -18.15
CA MET A 237 14.58 6.55 -18.07
C MET A 237 13.66 7.09 -19.18
N ASP A 238 13.76 6.55 -20.40
CA ASP A 238 12.87 6.91 -21.50
C ASP A 238 11.42 6.53 -21.22
N GLU A 239 11.21 5.36 -20.60
CA GLU A 239 9.87 4.97 -20.20
C GLU A 239 9.32 5.81 -19.06
N ILE A 240 10.14 6.27 -18.11
CA ILE A 240 9.71 7.23 -17.07
C ILE A 240 9.34 8.58 -17.72
N ARG A 241 10.10 9.09 -18.71
CA ARG A 241 9.71 10.28 -19.49
C ARG A 241 8.35 10.07 -20.18
N ASN A 242 8.10 8.88 -20.68
CA ASN A 242 6.83 8.51 -21.29
C ASN A 242 5.67 8.46 -20.27
N ILE A 243 5.92 8.00 -19.04
CA ILE A 243 4.95 8.04 -17.93
C ILE A 243 4.58 9.49 -17.59
N PHE A 244 5.55 10.40 -17.55
CA PHE A 244 5.33 11.81 -17.26
C PHE A 244 4.81 12.65 -18.42
N ASN A 245 4.56 12.04 -19.59
CA ASN A 245 4.05 12.76 -20.75
C ASN A 245 2.62 13.27 -20.50
N PRO A 246 2.38 14.58 -20.47
CA PRO A 246 1.08 15.16 -20.12
C PRO A 246 -0.03 14.83 -21.13
N LYS A 247 0.35 14.44 -22.36
CA LYS A 247 -0.62 14.06 -23.41
C LYS A 247 -1.22 12.67 -23.20
N LYS A 248 -0.65 11.86 -22.31
CA LYS A 248 -1.04 10.45 -22.14
C LYS A 248 -1.80 10.15 -20.86
N ASN A 249 -1.85 11.10 -19.92
CA ASN A 249 -2.47 10.93 -18.58
C ASN A 249 -2.12 9.58 -17.91
N ASN A 250 -0.82 9.26 -17.87
CA ASN A 250 -0.33 7.92 -17.53
C ASN A 250 -0.16 7.68 -16.00
N TYR A 251 -0.34 8.70 -15.16
CA TYR A 251 -0.32 8.56 -13.71
C TYR A 251 -1.35 9.49 -13.05
N HIS A 252 -1.84 9.07 -11.90
CA HIS A 252 -2.78 9.81 -11.10
C HIS A 252 -2.41 9.72 -9.62
N VAL A 253 -2.57 10.80 -8.88
CA VAL A 253 -2.36 10.84 -7.41
C VAL A 253 -3.68 11.21 -6.77
N GLN A 254 -4.18 10.37 -5.89
CA GLN A 254 -5.46 10.58 -5.23
C GLN A 254 -5.35 10.35 -3.73
N ILE A 255 -6.09 11.17 -2.97
CA ILE A 255 -6.31 10.97 -1.54
C ILE A 255 -7.58 10.11 -1.40
N VAL A 256 -7.49 9.04 -0.62
CA VAL A 256 -8.63 8.18 -0.32
C VAL A 256 -8.87 8.19 1.18
N ASN A 257 -9.84 9.00 1.64
CA ASN A 257 -10.09 9.23 3.06
C ASN A 257 -11.51 8.86 3.52
N SER A 258 -12.47 8.72 2.61
CA SER A 258 -13.88 8.50 2.94
C SER A 258 -14.61 7.69 1.88
N ASP A 259 -15.76 7.16 2.25
CA ASP A 259 -16.62 6.39 1.36
C ASP A 259 -17.09 7.20 0.14
N GLU A 260 -17.37 8.52 0.31
CA GLU A 260 -17.73 9.42 -0.79
C GLU A 260 -16.63 9.56 -1.84
N GLN A 261 -15.35 9.54 -1.41
CA GLN A 261 -14.22 9.58 -2.35
C GLN A 261 -13.99 8.24 -3.05
N VAL A 262 -14.36 7.13 -2.41
CA VAL A 262 -14.34 5.80 -3.02
C VAL A 262 -15.46 5.66 -4.04
N GLU A 263 -16.68 6.15 -3.73
CA GLU A 263 -17.80 6.14 -4.66
C GLU A 263 -17.52 6.95 -5.92
N SER A 264 -16.88 8.14 -5.80
CA SER A 264 -16.49 8.95 -6.97
C SER A 264 -15.50 8.24 -7.91
N LEU A 265 -14.69 7.31 -7.37
CA LEU A 265 -13.74 6.51 -8.16
C LEU A 265 -14.44 5.40 -8.96
N LEU A 266 -15.52 4.85 -8.41
CA LEU A 266 -16.28 3.78 -9.06
C LEU A 266 -17.17 4.33 -10.20
N ASP A 267 -17.52 5.62 -10.14
CA ASP A 267 -18.32 6.28 -11.18
C ASP A 267 -17.50 6.75 -12.40
N GLU A 268 -16.15 6.72 -12.31
CA GLU A 268 -15.24 7.11 -13.40
C GLU A 268 -14.72 5.92 -14.25
N GLU A 269 -15.12 4.67 -13.94
CA GLU A 269 -14.84 3.47 -14.75
C GLU A 269 -15.98 3.15 -15.74
#